data_19def0777dd316076f3c2972b3c2bdcc
#
_entry.id   19def0777dd316076f3c2972b3c2bdcc
#
_cell.length_a   1.000
_cell.length_b   1.000
_cell.length_c   1.000
_cell.angle_alpha   90.00
_cell.angle_beta   90.00
_cell.angle_gamma   90.00
#
_symmetry.space_group_name_H-M   'P 1'
#
loop_
_entity.id
_entity.type
_entity.pdbx_description
1 polymer ?
#
loop_
_entity_poly.entity_id
_entity_poly.type
_entity_poly.pdbx_seq_one_letter_code
_entity_poly.pdbx_strand_id
1 'polypeptide(L)'
;MKSIDEDLARQVVRPRPAESHKGNYGRVLLIGGNHQYGGAISMAAEAAVYSGAGLTTVATDPVNFAALHARLPEAAVLDYNLDLAEQISRSNVILCGPGLGLEEKAWEILEAVCQHAGSDQTIIFDASALD
;
A
#
# COMPACT_ATOMS: atom_id res chain seq x y z
N MET A 1 -2.89 27.55 -0.33
CA MET A 1 -3.04 26.20 0.28
C MET A 1 -4.51 26.02 0.65
N LYS A 2 -5.17 24.95 0.19
CA LYS A 2 -6.56 24.69 0.60
C LYS A 2 -6.55 24.04 1.99
N SER A 3 -7.39 24.55 2.88
CA SER A 3 -7.60 23.93 4.19
C SER A 3 -8.43 22.65 4.02
N ILE A 4 -8.09 21.62 4.79
CA ILE A 4 -8.94 20.42 4.91
C ILE A 4 -10.01 20.75 5.94
N ASP A 5 -11.25 20.85 5.50
CA ASP A 5 -12.42 21.15 6.31
C ASP A 5 -13.42 19.98 6.28
N GLU A 6 -14.50 20.11 7.04
CA GLU A 6 -15.52 19.08 7.12
C GLU A 6 -16.23 18.85 5.77
N ASP A 7 -16.40 19.88 4.97
CA ASP A 7 -17.07 19.77 3.67
C ASP A 7 -16.21 18.98 2.69
N LEU A 8 -14.90 19.19 2.68
CA LEU A 8 -13.98 18.39 1.89
C LEU A 8 -13.97 16.92 2.35
N ALA A 9 -13.94 16.71 3.66
CA ALA A 9 -13.99 15.36 4.23
C ALA A 9 -15.27 14.62 3.83
N ARG A 10 -16.43 15.28 3.86
CA ARG A 10 -17.72 14.71 3.42
C ARG A 10 -17.78 14.39 1.93
N GLN A 11 -17.07 15.14 1.10
CA GLN A 11 -16.98 14.87 -0.34
C GLN A 11 -16.16 13.61 -0.64
N VAL A 12 -15.13 13.34 0.16
CA VAL A 12 -14.24 12.19 0.01
C VAL A 12 -14.81 10.93 0.67
N VAL A 13 -15.28 11.07 1.92
CA VAL A 13 -15.85 9.96 2.71
C VAL A 13 -17.34 9.88 2.44
N ARG A 14 -17.74 9.04 1.50
CA ARG A 14 -19.14 8.85 1.13
C ARG A 14 -19.75 7.66 1.85
N PRO A 15 -21.06 7.70 2.19
CA PRO A 15 -21.77 6.52 2.69
C PRO A 15 -21.65 5.34 1.73
N ARG A 16 -21.42 4.16 2.27
CA ARG A 16 -21.33 2.93 1.47
C ARG A 16 -22.74 2.39 1.21
N PRO A 17 -23.06 1.97 -0.04
CA PRO A 17 -24.31 1.27 -0.32
C PRO A 17 -24.41 -0.02 0.50
N ALA A 18 -25.64 -0.34 0.95
CA ALA A 18 -25.89 -1.53 1.77
C ALA A 18 -25.50 -2.85 1.08
N GLU A 19 -25.66 -2.91 -0.25
CA GLU A 19 -25.32 -4.08 -1.07
C GLU A 19 -23.91 -4.01 -1.68
N SER A 20 -22.97 -3.33 -1.01
CA SER A 20 -21.59 -3.25 -1.46
C SER A 20 -20.70 -4.25 -0.73
N HIS A 21 -19.60 -4.65 -1.39
CA HIS A 21 -18.57 -5.53 -0.82
C HIS A 21 -17.18 -4.88 -0.93
N LYS A 22 -16.21 -5.43 -0.22
CA LYS A 22 -14.83 -4.87 -0.18
C LYS A 22 -14.19 -4.65 -1.56
N GLY A 23 -14.51 -5.46 -2.56
CA GLY A 23 -14.00 -5.30 -3.92
C GLY A 23 -14.44 -4.01 -4.64
N ASN A 24 -15.54 -3.38 -4.18
CA ASN A 24 -16.04 -2.11 -4.74
C ASN A 24 -15.22 -0.88 -4.31
N TYR A 25 -14.35 -1.03 -3.30
CA TYR A 25 -13.61 0.09 -2.69
C TYR A 25 -12.12 0.08 -3.01
N GLY A 26 -11.76 -0.60 -4.10
CA GLY A 26 -10.42 -0.60 -4.65
C GLY A 26 -9.45 -1.55 -3.95
N ARG A 27 -8.35 -1.80 -4.65
CA ARG A 27 -7.21 -2.61 -4.20
C ARG A 27 -6.02 -1.71 -4.00
N VAL A 28 -5.46 -1.73 -2.81
CA VAL A 28 -4.25 -0.98 -2.46
C VAL A 28 -3.11 -1.97 -2.24
N LEU A 29 -2.02 -1.76 -2.93
CA LEU A 29 -0.76 -2.45 -2.73
C LEU A 29 0.23 -1.49 -2.06
N LEU A 30 0.76 -1.89 -0.92
CA LEU A 30 1.81 -1.15 -0.21
C LEU A 30 3.09 -1.98 -0.27
N ILE A 31 4.18 -1.38 -0.73
CA ILE A 31 5.46 -2.06 -0.90
C ILE A 31 6.52 -1.33 -0.08
N GLY A 32 7.09 -2.01 0.91
CA GLY A 32 8.11 -1.44 1.79
C GLY A 32 8.36 -2.27 3.03
N GLY A 33 9.02 -1.68 4.01
CA GLY A 33 9.33 -2.36 5.26
C GLY A 33 10.39 -3.45 5.11
N ASN A 34 11.66 -3.05 5.07
CA ASN A 34 12.74 -4.01 5.17
C ASN A 34 12.89 -4.54 6.62
N HIS A 35 13.90 -5.37 6.86
CA HIS A 35 14.17 -5.97 8.18
C HIS A 35 14.40 -4.96 9.32
N GLN A 36 14.75 -3.71 9.02
CA GLN A 36 15.00 -2.66 10.01
C GLN A 36 13.81 -1.71 10.20
N TYR A 37 13.05 -1.45 9.15
CA TYR A 37 12.06 -0.37 9.10
C TYR A 37 10.62 -0.88 8.87
N GLY A 38 10.27 -2.03 9.43
CA GLY A 38 8.93 -2.63 9.31
C GLY A 38 7.79 -1.77 9.90
N GLY A 39 8.09 -0.88 10.83
CA GLY A 39 7.09 0.01 11.44
C GLY A 39 6.47 1.00 10.45
N ALA A 40 7.25 1.51 9.50
CA ALA A 40 6.77 2.48 8.51
C ALA A 40 5.68 1.90 7.62
N ILE A 41 5.90 0.69 7.08
CA ILE A 41 4.92 0.03 6.24
C ILE A 41 3.68 -0.41 7.03
N SER A 42 3.85 -0.77 8.31
CA SER A 42 2.73 -1.11 9.18
C SER A 42 1.81 0.08 9.42
N MET A 43 2.36 1.26 9.68
CA MET A 43 1.56 2.50 9.83
C MET A 43 0.85 2.87 8.53
N ALA A 44 1.50 2.73 7.38
CA ALA A 44 0.89 2.97 6.08
C ALA A 44 -0.27 2.00 5.81
N ALA A 45 -0.10 0.73 6.16
CA ALA A 45 -1.14 -0.30 6.02
C ALA A 45 -2.35 -0.01 6.91
N GLU A 46 -2.14 0.38 8.16
CA GLU A 46 -3.22 0.80 9.06
C GLU A 46 -3.98 2.01 8.49
N ALA A 47 -3.26 3.02 8.03
CA ALA A 47 -3.87 4.18 7.41
C ALA A 47 -4.74 3.79 6.22
N ALA A 48 -4.29 2.90 5.35
CA ALA A 48 -5.05 2.41 4.19
C ALA A 48 -6.33 1.68 4.63
N VAL A 49 -6.24 0.74 5.57
CA VAL A 49 -7.40 -0.03 6.06
C VAL A 49 -8.42 0.90 6.74
N TYR A 50 -7.97 1.74 7.67
CA TYR A 50 -8.88 2.63 8.42
C TYR A 50 -9.43 3.78 7.57
N SER A 51 -8.78 4.14 6.47
CA SER A 51 -9.33 5.09 5.49
C SER A 51 -10.38 4.45 4.56
N GLY A 52 -10.59 3.14 4.66
CA GLY A 52 -11.64 2.45 3.94
C GLY A 52 -11.22 1.80 2.62
N ALA A 53 -9.97 1.51 2.40
CA ALA A 53 -9.53 0.68 1.28
C ALA A 53 -10.27 -0.67 1.30
N GLY A 54 -10.69 -1.14 0.14
CA GLY A 54 -11.47 -2.39 0.04
C GLY A 54 -10.62 -3.63 0.30
N LEU A 55 -9.48 -3.71 -0.38
CA LEU A 55 -8.51 -4.79 -0.24
C LEU A 55 -7.13 -4.16 -0.08
N THR A 56 -6.48 -4.46 1.03
CA THR A 56 -5.13 -3.98 1.33
C THR A 56 -4.17 -5.16 1.32
N THR A 57 -3.12 -5.07 0.51
CA THR A 57 -2.02 -6.03 0.44
C THR A 57 -0.72 -5.32 0.78
N VAL A 58 0.07 -5.90 1.64
CA VAL A 58 1.38 -5.38 2.07
C VAL A 58 2.47 -6.31 1.56
N ALA A 59 3.25 -5.86 0.60
CA ALA A 59 4.46 -6.55 0.16
C ALA A 59 5.64 -6.03 0.99
N THR A 60 6.24 -6.89 1.79
CA THR A 60 7.25 -6.52 2.79
C THR A 60 8.23 -7.68 3.03
N ASP A 61 9.29 -7.40 3.77
CA ASP A 61 10.18 -8.44 4.26
C ASP A 61 9.39 -9.44 5.14
N PRO A 62 9.56 -10.76 4.95
CA PRO A 62 8.85 -11.77 5.74
C PRO A 62 9.00 -11.64 7.26
N VAL A 63 10.07 -11.00 7.75
CA VAL A 63 10.25 -10.73 9.19
C VAL A 63 9.12 -9.89 9.78
N ASN A 64 8.42 -9.11 8.96
CA ASN A 64 7.32 -8.24 9.38
C ASN A 64 5.95 -8.94 9.41
N PHE A 65 5.81 -10.14 8.86
CA PHE A 65 4.51 -10.81 8.69
C PHE A 65 3.78 -11.04 10.01
N ALA A 66 4.46 -11.57 11.00
CA ALA A 66 3.84 -11.86 12.29
C ALA A 66 3.32 -10.61 13.00
N ALA A 67 4.08 -9.52 12.95
CA ALA A 67 3.70 -8.24 13.52
C ALA A 67 2.49 -7.62 12.78
N LEU A 68 2.49 -7.69 11.45
CA LEU A 68 1.37 -7.22 10.64
C LEU A 68 0.10 -8.03 10.90
N HIS A 69 0.16 -9.36 10.90
CA HIS A 69 -1.00 -10.20 11.17
C HIS A 69 -1.57 -9.99 12.58
N ALA A 70 -0.69 -9.77 13.58
CA ALA A 70 -1.15 -9.52 14.95
C ALA A 70 -1.85 -8.18 15.11
N ARG A 71 -1.40 -7.17 14.36
CA ARG A 71 -1.89 -5.79 14.48
C ARG A 71 -3.00 -5.46 13.50
N LEU A 72 -2.94 -6.02 12.29
CA LEU A 72 -3.83 -5.69 11.18
C LEU A 72 -4.22 -6.95 10.40
N PRO A 73 -5.04 -7.83 10.99
CA PRO A 73 -5.43 -9.09 10.36
C PRO A 73 -6.26 -8.92 9.08
N GLU A 74 -6.79 -7.72 8.81
CA GLU A 74 -7.54 -7.39 7.59
C GLU A 74 -6.65 -7.25 6.35
N ALA A 75 -5.37 -6.96 6.54
CA ALA A 75 -4.43 -6.83 5.44
C ALA A 75 -3.82 -8.19 5.06
N ALA A 76 -3.75 -8.47 3.77
CA ALA A 76 -2.95 -9.57 3.26
C ALA A 76 -1.47 -9.20 3.28
N VAL A 77 -0.58 -10.17 3.53
CA VAL A 77 0.87 -9.96 3.44
C VAL A 77 1.46 -10.79 2.30
N LEU A 78 2.50 -10.25 1.69
CA LEU A 78 3.21 -10.85 0.58
C LEU A 78 4.72 -10.62 0.76
N ASP A 79 5.52 -11.64 0.48
CA ASP A 79 6.97 -11.51 0.44
C ASP A 79 7.40 -10.66 -0.77
N TYR A 80 7.98 -9.50 -0.51
CA TYR A 80 8.43 -8.58 -1.56
C TYR A 80 9.66 -9.09 -2.34
N ASN A 81 10.27 -10.21 -1.92
CA ASN A 81 11.32 -10.88 -2.67
C ASN A 81 10.79 -11.74 -3.83
N LEU A 82 9.49 -12.01 -3.86
CA LEU A 82 8.82 -12.72 -4.94
C LEU A 82 8.49 -11.77 -6.10
N ASP A 83 8.05 -12.36 -7.22
CA ASP A 83 7.55 -11.59 -8.35
C ASP A 83 6.26 -10.84 -7.98
N LEU A 84 6.28 -9.52 -8.09
CA LEU A 84 5.17 -8.63 -7.76
C LEU A 84 4.34 -8.20 -8.98
N ALA A 85 4.70 -8.62 -10.18
CA ALA A 85 4.09 -8.13 -11.43
C ALA A 85 2.56 -8.28 -11.44
N GLU A 86 2.03 -9.42 -11.03
CA GLU A 86 0.59 -9.65 -10.95
C GLU A 86 -0.08 -8.75 -9.93
N GLN A 87 0.50 -8.58 -8.74
CA GLN A 87 -0.07 -7.73 -7.70
C GLN A 87 -0.04 -6.25 -8.09
N ILE A 88 1.05 -5.80 -8.71
CA ILE A 88 1.17 -4.44 -9.25
C ILE A 88 0.07 -4.21 -10.29
N SER A 89 -0.06 -5.07 -11.29
CA SER A 89 -1.03 -4.89 -12.39
C SER A 89 -2.49 -4.93 -11.94
N ARG A 90 -2.82 -5.63 -10.86
CA ARG A 90 -4.20 -5.76 -10.32
C ARG A 90 -4.60 -4.70 -9.33
N SER A 91 -3.68 -3.86 -8.88
CA SER A 91 -3.93 -2.83 -7.87
C SER A 91 -4.47 -1.56 -8.49
N ASN A 92 -5.32 -0.83 -7.78
CA ASN A 92 -5.80 0.49 -8.19
C ASN A 92 -4.85 1.59 -7.70
N VAL A 93 -4.31 1.41 -6.50
CA VAL A 93 -3.35 2.32 -5.88
C VAL A 93 -2.13 1.52 -5.43
N ILE A 94 -0.95 2.05 -5.69
CA ILE A 94 0.32 1.46 -5.28
C ILE A 94 1.08 2.51 -4.47
N LEU A 95 1.40 2.20 -3.23
CA LEU A 95 2.35 2.96 -2.42
C LEU A 95 3.66 2.18 -2.37
N CYS A 96 4.77 2.82 -2.73
CA CYS A 96 6.09 2.21 -2.67
C CYS A 96 7.08 3.14 -1.96
N GLY A 97 7.83 2.59 -1.02
CA GLY A 97 8.94 3.30 -0.37
C GLY A 97 8.99 3.29 1.15
N PRO A 98 7.87 3.38 1.91
CA PRO A 98 7.95 3.45 3.36
C PRO A 98 8.75 2.30 3.98
N GLY A 99 9.92 2.60 4.55
CA GLY A 99 10.81 1.62 5.14
C GLY A 99 11.45 0.62 4.17
N LEU A 100 11.46 0.91 2.89
CA LEU A 100 12.03 0.02 1.85
C LEU A 100 13.55 -0.09 1.96
N GLY A 101 14.22 1.00 2.37
CA GLY A 101 15.68 1.10 2.38
C GLY A 101 16.24 1.49 1.02
N LEU A 102 17.59 1.48 0.94
CA LEU A 102 18.35 1.88 -0.26
C LEU A 102 19.20 0.73 -0.82
N GLU A 103 18.92 -0.49 -0.40
CA GLU A 103 19.62 -1.68 -0.86
C GLU A 103 19.24 -2.04 -2.30
N GLU A 104 20.00 -2.91 -2.94
CA GLU A 104 19.73 -3.39 -4.31
C GLU A 104 18.30 -3.84 -4.51
N LYS A 105 17.73 -4.52 -3.51
CA LYS A 105 16.33 -4.95 -3.53
C LYS A 105 15.31 -3.81 -3.68
N ALA A 106 15.60 -2.66 -3.11
CA ALA A 106 14.74 -1.48 -3.26
C ALA A 106 14.68 -1.02 -4.72
N TRP A 107 15.80 -1.03 -5.40
CA TRP A 107 15.89 -0.68 -6.83
C TRP A 107 15.15 -1.67 -7.72
N GLU A 108 15.29 -2.97 -7.49
CA GLU A 108 14.55 -4.01 -8.20
C GLU A 108 13.03 -3.82 -8.06
N ILE A 109 12.57 -3.50 -6.85
CA ILE A 109 11.14 -3.25 -6.57
C ILE A 109 10.66 -1.99 -7.28
N LEU A 110 11.40 -0.89 -7.23
CA LEU A 110 11.05 0.35 -7.92
C LEU A 110 10.97 0.13 -9.43
N GLU A 111 11.93 -0.58 -10.01
CA GLU A 111 11.92 -0.95 -11.41
C GLU A 111 10.71 -1.80 -11.77
N ALA A 112 10.36 -2.79 -10.96
CA ALA A 112 9.17 -3.61 -11.15
C ALA A 112 7.87 -2.78 -11.13
N VAL A 113 7.75 -1.82 -10.20
CA VAL A 113 6.60 -0.90 -10.17
C VAL A 113 6.54 -0.07 -11.44
N CYS A 114 7.65 0.50 -11.89
CA CYS A 114 7.70 1.30 -13.12
C CYS A 114 7.38 0.48 -14.38
N GLN A 115 7.78 -0.80 -14.42
CA GLN A 115 7.56 -1.67 -15.57
C GLN A 115 6.12 -2.21 -15.66
N HIS A 116 5.50 -2.51 -14.53
CA HIS A 116 4.22 -3.25 -14.48
C HIS A 116 3.01 -2.39 -14.13
N ALA A 117 3.21 -1.16 -13.67
CA ALA A 117 2.11 -0.25 -13.40
C ALA A 117 1.51 0.32 -14.69
N GLY A 118 0.18 0.34 -14.77
CA GLY A 118 -0.56 0.89 -15.89
C GLY A 118 -0.93 2.36 -15.71
N SER A 119 -1.35 3.00 -16.79
CA SER A 119 -1.68 4.44 -16.82
C SER A 119 -2.95 4.81 -16.04
N ASP A 120 -3.80 3.86 -15.73
CA ASP A 120 -5.04 4.01 -14.95
C ASP A 120 -4.86 3.80 -13.45
N GLN A 121 -3.66 3.48 -13.01
CA GLN A 121 -3.31 3.29 -11.61
C GLN A 121 -2.75 4.57 -10.98
N THR A 122 -2.99 4.74 -9.69
CA THR A 122 -2.34 5.79 -8.90
C THR A 122 -1.11 5.23 -8.22
N ILE A 123 0.04 5.82 -8.50
CA ILE A 123 1.31 5.45 -7.87
C ILE A 123 1.72 6.55 -6.92
N ILE A 124 2.09 6.19 -5.71
CA ILE A 124 2.61 7.06 -4.67
C ILE A 124 4.00 6.57 -4.31
N PHE A 125 5.02 7.37 -4.57
CA PHE A 125 6.37 7.15 -4.08
C PHE A 125 6.61 7.98 -2.83
N ASP A 126 7.18 7.40 -1.80
CA ASP A 126 7.48 8.06 -0.53
C ASP A 126 8.78 7.55 0.08
N ALA A 127 9.38 8.34 0.95
CA ALA A 127 10.59 7.98 1.70
C ALA A 127 11.69 7.43 0.77
N SER A 128 12.19 6.23 1.03
CA SER A 128 13.30 5.62 0.29
C SER A 128 13.06 5.49 -1.23
N ALA A 129 11.83 5.57 -1.71
CA ALA A 129 11.56 5.57 -3.15
C ALA A 129 11.85 6.92 -3.83
N LEU A 130 12.18 7.95 -3.07
CA LEU A 130 12.50 9.30 -3.54
C LEU A 130 13.99 9.65 -3.41
N ASP A 131 14.78 8.80 -2.76
CA ASP A 131 16.22 8.96 -2.54
C ASP A 131 17.03 8.30 -3.66
#